data_044d4ac9baddd5ac51082146811480af
#
_entry.id   044d4ac9baddd5ac51082146811480af
#
_cell.length_a   1.000
_cell.length_b   1.000
_cell.length_c   1.000
_cell.angle_alpha   90.00
_cell.angle_beta   90.00
_cell.angle_gamma   90.00
#
_symmetry.space_group_name_H-M   'P 1'
#
loop_
_entity.id
_entity.type
_entity.pdbx_description
1 polymer ?
#
loop_
_entity_poly.entity_id
_entity_poly.type
_entity_poly.pdbx_seq_one_letter_code
_entity_poly.pdbx_strand_id
1 'polypeptide(L)'
;MRYDLHVHTHLSDCASREAFFPLYIKAAEENRQTLLGFADHSWASGVEGATPWYRKQPFERLAEQKKQLTDYLAEHPSPVKVLQGAEGEFANFLLGIDEEAAQYADYIIVPHDHVHMKGFVIPEEQTAPKEMALFLLKSFEALCKHPKRDLFVGLCHPMVPCCMPWQFKNEVYRYLT
;
A
#
# COMPACT_ATOMS: atom_id res chain seq x y z
N MET A 1 -21.76 -3.88 5.72
CA MET A 1 -20.68 -4.51 4.95
C MET A 1 -19.43 -4.49 5.81
N ARG A 2 -18.76 -5.63 5.99
CA ARG A 2 -17.46 -5.72 6.67
C ARG A 2 -16.41 -6.05 5.62
N TYR A 3 -15.35 -5.27 5.54
CA TYR A 3 -14.29 -5.46 4.55
C TYR A 3 -12.94 -5.03 5.10
N ASP A 4 -11.89 -5.62 4.54
CA ASP A 4 -10.51 -5.16 4.69
C ASP A 4 -9.86 -5.23 3.30
N LEU A 5 -9.30 -4.12 2.86
CA LEU A 5 -8.65 -3.98 1.55
C LEU A 5 -7.16 -3.63 1.68
N HIS A 6 -6.60 -3.77 2.89
CA HIS A 6 -5.20 -3.46 3.13
C HIS A 6 -4.52 -4.53 3.97
N VAL A 7 -4.39 -5.72 3.40
CA VAL A 7 -3.74 -6.86 4.04
C VAL A 7 -2.48 -7.23 3.25
N HIS A 8 -1.33 -7.29 3.94
CA HIS A 8 -0.09 -7.76 3.35
C HIS A 8 0.06 -9.26 3.50
N THR A 9 0.55 -9.91 2.45
CA THR A 9 0.95 -11.31 2.48
C THR A 9 2.47 -11.43 2.65
N HIS A 10 2.97 -12.67 2.68
CA HIS A 10 4.40 -12.99 2.71
C HIS A 10 5.21 -12.39 1.56
N LEU A 11 4.56 -11.82 0.54
CA LEU A 11 5.24 -11.11 -0.56
C LEU A 11 5.76 -9.74 -0.13
N SER A 12 5.13 -9.10 0.85
CA SER A 12 5.64 -7.84 1.40
C SER A 12 6.74 -8.12 2.42
N ASP A 13 7.91 -7.54 2.23
CA ASP A 13 9.05 -7.69 3.14
C ASP A 13 8.76 -7.21 4.59
N CYS A 14 7.70 -6.43 4.80
CA CYS A 14 7.24 -5.99 6.12
C CYS A 14 6.30 -6.99 6.81
N ALA A 15 5.78 -7.99 6.09
CA ALA A 15 4.88 -9.00 6.64
C ALA A 15 5.64 -10.23 7.14
N SER A 16 4.96 -11.06 7.95
CA SER A 16 5.50 -12.36 8.34
C SER A 16 5.64 -13.27 7.12
N ARG A 17 6.69 -14.10 7.11
CA ARG A 17 6.86 -15.17 6.11
C ARG A 17 5.75 -16.22 6.14
N GLU A 18 4.99 -16.28 7.23
CA GLU A 18 3.84 -17.18 7.40
C GLU A 18 2.50 -16.51 7.02
N ALA A 19 2.54 -15.29 6.51
CA ALA A 19 1.36 -14.50 6.13
C ALA A 19 0.78 -14.97 4.78
N PHE A 20 0.33 -16.21 4.73
CA PHE A 20 -0.29 -16.79 3.52
C PHE A 20 -1.79 -16.49 3.46
N PHE A 21 -2.29 -16.24 2.26
CA PHE A 21 -3.70 -15.88 2.02
C PHE A 21 -4.74 -16.86 2.61
N PRO A 22 -4.53 -18.21 2.71
CA PRO A 22 -5.50 -19.10 3.34
C PRO A 22 -5.83 -18.73 4.80
N LEU A 23 -4.83 -18.27 5.57
CA LEU A 23 -5.03 -17.86 6.96
C LEU A 23 -5.93 -16.63 7.06
N TYR A 24 -5.72 -15.65 6.19
CA TYR A 24 -6.51 -14.44 6.15
C TYR A 24 -7.93 -14.68 5.64
N ILE A 25 -8.12 -15.54 4.64
CA ILE A 25 -9.43 -15.92 4.13
C ILE A 25 -10.24 -16.57 5.25
N LYS A 26 -9.66 -17.55 5.97
CA LYS A 26 -10.29 -18.18 7.12
C LYS A 26 -10.66 -17.17 8.21
N ALA A 27 -9.73 -16.27 8.57
CA ALA A 27 -10.01 -15.22 9.55
C ALA A 27 -11.13 -14.28 9.09
N ALA A 28 -11.19 -13.95 7.79
CA ALA A 28 -12.25 -13.12 7.22
C ALA A 28 -13.61 -13.81 7.31
N GLU A 29 -13.69 -15.12 7.04
CA GLU A 29 -14.90 -15.93 7.20
C GLU A 29 -15.38 -15.95 8.66
N GLU A 30 -14.49 -16.26 9.60
CA GLU A 30 -14.77 -16.28 11.04
C GLU A 30 -15.29 -14.92 11.54
N ASN A 31 -14.76 -13.82 11.00
CA ASN A 31 -15.18 -12.45 11.31
C ASN A 31 -16.37 -11.96 10.47
N ARG A 32 -16.97 -12.81 9.64
CA ARG A 32 -18.10 -12.50 8.76
C ARG A 32 -17.83 -11.27 7.88
N GLN A 33 -16.63 -11.19 7.35
CA GLN A 33 -16.31 -10.21 6.32
C GLN A 33 -16.98 -10.62 5.00
N THR A 34 -17.29 -9.65 4.17
CA THR A 34 -17.89 -9.88 2.84
C THR A 34 -16.89 -9.62 1.72
N LEU A 35 -15.80 -8.94 2.03
CA LEU A 35 -14.75 -8.59 1.07
C LEU A 35 -13.41 -8.53 1.79
N LEU A 36 -12.40 -9.18 1.20
CA LEU A 36 -11.01 -9.18 1.61
C LEU A 36 -10.14 -8.82 0.41
N GLY A 37 -9.18 -7.93 0.60
CA GLY A 37 -8.22 -7.55 -0.42
C GLY A 37 -6.79 -7.64 0.08
N PHE A 38 -5.96 -8.35 -0.66
CA PHE A 38 -4.51 -8.33 -0.45
C PHE A 38 -3.91 -7.14 -1.17
N ALA A 39 -3.02 -6.40 -0.53
CA ALA A 39 -2.42 -5.20 -1.05
C ALA A 39 -0.94 -5.15 -0.69
N ASP A 40 -0.16 -6.07 -1.28
CA ASP A 40 1.27 -6.12 -1.04
C ASP A 40 1.99 -4.92 -1.67
N HIS A 41 3.02 -4.40 -0.97
CA HIS A 41 3.86 -3.31 -1.49
C HIS A 41 4.37 -3.61 -2.89
N SER A 42 4.23 -2.68 -3.81
CA SER A 42 4.64 -2.89 -5.20
C SER A 42 5.11 -1.58 -5.84
N TRP A 43 6.09 -1.71 -6.74
CA TRP A 43 6.61 -0.62 -7.57
C TRP A 43 6.69 -1.07 -9.02
N ALA A 44 6.24 -0.21 -9.94
CA ALA A 44 6.27 -0.50 -11.36
C ALA A 44 7.71 -0.57 -11.90
N SER A 45 8.04 -1.65 -12.58
CA SER A 45 9.39 -1.86 -13.16
C SER A 45 9.76 -0.78 -14.17
N GLY A 46 8.77 -0.18 -14.85
CA GLY A 46 8.95 0.90 -15.80
C GLY A 46 9.15 2.29 -15.17
N VAL A 47 8.98 2.43 -13.85
CA VAL A 47 9.14 3.71 -13.14
C VAL A 47 10.50 3.76 -12.46
N GLU A 48 11.36 4.68 -12.91
CA GLU A 48 12.65 4.90 -12.26
C GLU A 48 12.49 5.44 -10.83
N GLY A 49 13.54 5.32 -10.00
CA GLY A 49 13.57 5.86 -8.65
C GLY A 49 13.32 4.85 -7.53
N ALA A 50 12.94 3.60 -7.84
CA ALA A 50 12.77 2.55 -6.85
C ALA A 50 14.00 2.35 -5.96
N THR A 51 13.79 2.26 -4.65
CA THR A 51 14.84 1.79 -3.72
C THR A 51 15.19 0.33 -3.96
N PRO A 52 16.35 -0.18 -3.46
CA PRO A 52 16.66 -1.60 -3.50
C PRO A 52 15.58 -2.48 -2.86
N TRP A 53 14.85 -1.96 -1.88
CA TRP A 53 13.73 -2.65 -1.23
C TRP A 53 12.53 -2.79 -2.18
N TYR A 54 12.12 -1.70 -2.86
CA TYR A 54 11.03 -1.75 -3.84
C TYR A 54 11.37 -2.51 -5.12
N ARG A 55 12.64 -2.50 -5.56
CA ARG A 55 13.07 -3.30 -6.74
C ARG A 55 12.86 -4.80 -6.58
N LYS A 56 12.74 -5.30 -5.34
CA LYS A 56 12.40 -6.69 -5.05
C LYS A 56 10.90 -6.95 -5.04
N GLN A 57 10.11 -5.91 -5.18
CA GLN A 57 8.66 -5.94 -5.09
C GLN A 57 7.99 -5.36 -6.35
N PRO A 58 8.31 -5.89 -7.56
CA PRO A 58 7.69 -5.41 -8.78
C PRO A 58 6.24 -5.88 -8.88
N PHE A 59 5.39 -5.11 -9.56
CA PHE A 59 3.96 -5.45 -9.75
C PHE A 59 3.77 -6.81 -10.45
N GLU A 60 4.67 -7.19 -11.34
CA GLU A 60 4.60 -8.42 -12.13
C GLU A 60 4.52 -9.67 -11.26
N ARG A 61 5.08 -9.66 -10.05
CA ARG A 61 4.98 -10.79 -9.10
C ARG A 61 3.54 -11.08 -8.66
N LEU A 62 2.66 -10.07 -8.72
CA LEU A 62 1.26 -10.23 -8.37
C LEU A 62 0.50 -11.16 -9.33
N ALA A 63 0.98 -11.33 -10.56
CA ALA A 63 0.38 -12.25 -11.52
C ALA A 63 0.42 -13.70 -11.01
N GLU A 64 1.56 -14.14 -10.50
CA GLU A 64 1.69 -15.49 -9.93
C GLU A 64 0.87 -15.63 -8.65
N GLN A 65 0.87 -14.64 -7.77
CA GLN A 65 0.03 -14.65 -6.57
C GLN A 65 -1.46 -14.72 -6.92
N LYS A 66 -1.91 -13.94 -7.91
CA LYS A 66 -3.30 -13.95 -8.37
C LYS A 66 -3.70 -15.33 -8.92
N LYS A 67 -2.79 -15.98 -9.64
CA LYS A 67 -3.00 -17.34 -10.11
C LYS A 67 -3.14 -18.31 -8.94
N GLN A 68 -2.21 -18.30 -7.99
CA GLN A 68 -2.24 -19.16 -6.81
C GLN A 68 -3.52 -18.93 -5.97
N LEU A 69 -3.93 -17.68 -5.80
CA LEU A 69 -5.18 -17.33 -5.11
C LEU A 69 -6.40 -17.88 -5.85
N THR A 70 -6.43 -17.79 -7.18
CA THR A 70 -7.52 -18.31 -8.02
C THR A 70 -7.61 -19.82 -7.91
N ASP A 71 -6.47 -20.52 -8.03
CA ASP A 71 -6.40 -21.98 -7.91
C ASP A 71 -6.86 -22.44 -6.52
N TYR A 72 -6.39 -21.76 -5.47
CA TYR A 72 -6.82 -22.05 -4.09
C TYR A 72 -8.34 -21.88 -3.89
N LEU A 73 -8.93 -20.77 -4.38
CA LEU A 73 -10.35 -20.51 -4.23
C LEU A 73 -11.23 -21.48 -5.07
N ALA A 74 -10.70 -22.02 -6.16
CA ALA A 74 -11.38 -23.06 -6.93
C ALA A 74 -11.48 -24.38 -6.14
N GLU A 75 -10.46 -24.72 -5.36
CA GLU A 75 -10.44 -25.92 -4.49
C GLU A 75 -11.13 -25.67 -3.13
N HIS A 76 -11.10 -24.43 -2.64
CA HIS A 76 -11.62 -24.02 -1.33
C HIS A 76 -12.55 -22.80 -1.49
N PRO A 77 -13.79 -23.02 -1.96
CA PRO A 77 -14.74 -21.92 -2.15
C PRO A 77 -15.02 -21.17 -0.85
N SER A 78 -15.00 -19.83 -0.90
CA SER A 78 -15.25 -18.95 0.24
C SER A 78 -16.48 -18.06 -0.02
N PRO A 79 -17.31 -17.77 1.00
CA PRO A 79 -18.35 -16.76 0.90
C PRO A 79 -17.80 -15.33 0.89
N VAL A 80 -16.51 -15.15 1.22
CA VAL A 80 -15.84 -13.87 1.17
C VAL A 80 -15.36 -13.61 -0.25
N LYS A 81 -15.72 -12.46 -0.82
CA LYS A 81 -15.11 -12.01 -2.07
C LYS A 81 -13.66 -11.64 -1.81
N VAL A 82 -12.72 -12.26 -2.51
CA VAL A 82 -11.28 -12.00 -2.34
C VAL A 82 -10.75 -11.31 -3.59
N LEU A 83 -9.94 -10.26 -3.39
CA LEU A 83 -9.31 -9.48 -4.45
C LEU A 83 -7.78 -9.48 -4.28
N GLN A 84 -7.08 -9.55 -5.41
CA GLN A 84 -5.64 -9.31 -5.47
C GLN A 84 -5.39 -7.84 -5.82
N GLY A 85 -5.11 -7.03 -4.82
CA GLY A 85 -4.71 -5.66 -4.97
C GLY A 85 -3.20 -5.45 -4.86
N ALA A 86 -2.81 -4.18 -4.82
CA ALA A 86 -1.46 -3.72 -4.56
C ALA A 86 -1.47 -2.46 -3.69
N GLU A 87 -0.46 -2.32 -2.82
CA GLU A 87 -0.08 -1.05 -2.26
C GLU A 87 1.09 -0.48 -3.08
N GLY A 88 0.78 0.51 -3.93
CA GLY A 88 1.82 1.27 -4.62
C GLY A 88 2.56 2.20 -3.66
N GLU A 89 3.31 3.16 -4.18
CA GLU A 89 3.97 4.17 -3.35
C GLU A 89 3.96 5.53 -4.04
N PHE A 90 3.85 6.59 -3.23
CA PHE A 90 4.03 7.96 -3.67
C PHE A 90 5.23 8.57 -2.94
N ALA A 91 6.37 8.46 -3.56
CA ALA A 91 7.66 8.79 -2.97
C ALA A 91 8.16 10.14 -3.49
N ASN A 92 8.28 11.15 -2.63
CA ASN A 92 8.77 12.49 -2.98
C ASN A 92 8.14 13.04 -4.27
N PHE A 93 6.80 12.99 -4.33
CA PHE A 93 5.98 13.41 -5.48
C PHE A 93 6.11 12.56 -6.75
N LEU A 94 6.75 11.40 -6.68
CA LEU A 94 6.80 10.41 -7.74
C LEU A 94 5.84 9.26 -7.44
N LEU A 95 4.93 8.96 -8.36
CA LEU A 95 4.04 7.82 -8.27
C LEU A 95 4.74 6.57 -8.84
N GLY A 96 4.93 5.57 -8.00
CA GLY A 96 5.57 4.29 -8.35
C GLY A 96 4.69 3.33 -9.14
N ILE A 97 3.74 3.84 -9.93
CA ILE A 97 2.76 3.08 -10.69
C ILE A 97 2.71 3.62 -12.12
N ASP A 98 2.57 2.72 -13.08
CA ASP A 98 2.27 3.03 -14.48
C ASP A 98 1.09 2.19 -14.98
N GLU A 99 0.67 2.43 -16.21
CA GLU A 99 -0.48 1.78 -16.84
C GLU A 99 -0.26 0.28 -17.07
N GLU A 100 0.98 -0.14 -17.28
CA GLU A 100 1.33 -1.56 -17.43
C GLU A 100 1.24 -2.27 -16.07
N ALA A 101 1.84 -1.69 -15.03
CA ALA A 101 1.81 -2.24 -13.69
C ALA A 101 0.38 -2.37 -13.14
N ALA A 102 -0.50 -1.41 -13.43
CA ALA A 102 -1.88 -1.41 -12.96
C ALA A 102 -2.69 -2.64 -13.44
N GLN A 103 -2.28 -3.31 -14.52
CA GLN A 103 -2.96 -4.49 -15.05
C GLN A 103 -2.78 -5.75 -14.18
N TYR A 104 -1.77 -5.77 -13.31
CA TYR A 104 -1.48 -6.92 -12.45
C TYR A 104 -2.36 -7.00 -11.19
N ALA A 105 -3.10 -5.94 -10.87
CA ALA A 105 -3.91 -5.85 -9.66
C ALA A 105 -5.39 -5.60 -9.97
N ASP A 106 -6.29 -6.12 -9.12
CA ASP A 106 -7.73 -5.83 -9.20
C ASP A 106 -8.05 -4.41 -8.71
N TYR A 107 -7.21 -3.88 -7.83
CA TYR A 107 -7.24 -2.50 -7.34
C TYR A 107 -5.85 -2.10 -6.82
N ILE A 108 -5.60 -0.81 -6.75
CA ILE A 108 -4.37 -0.26 -6.16
C ILE A 108 -4.78 0.78 -5.13
N ILE A 109 -4.12 0.75 -3.98
CA ILE A 109 -4.14 1.81 -2.97
C ILE A 109 -2.76 2.43 -2.87
N VAL A 110 -2.69 3.70 -2.49
CA VAL A 110 -1.42 4.44 -2.47
C VAL A 110 -1.24 5.16 -1.15
N PRO A 111 -0.16 4.93 -0.41
CA PRO A 111 0.25 5.76 0.71
C PRO A 111 0.95 7.04 0.20
N HIS A 112 0.99 8.05 1.06
CA HIS A 112 1.81 9.25 0.87
C HIS A 112 2.57 9.62 2.14
N ASP A 113 2.55 8.75 3.11
CA ASP A 113 2.88 9.03 4.51
C ASP A 113 3.88 8.03 5.13
N HIS A 114 4.58 7.27 4.30
CA HIS A 114 5.71 6.45 4.73
C HIS A 114 6.95 7.30 5.05
N VAL A 115 6.75 8.34 5.86
CA VAL A 115 7.76 9.36 6.19
C VAL A 115 8.96 8.83 6.98
N HIS A 116 8.91 7.58 7.43
CA HIS A 116 10.06 6.87 7.99
C HIS A 116 11.11 6.52 6.92
N MET A 117 10.72 6.48 5.64
CA MET A 117 11.64 6.25 4.51
C MET A 117 12.25 7.58 4.05
N LYS A 118 13.12 8.12 4.89
CA LYS A 118 13.84 9.37 4.61
C LYS A 118 14.78 9.22 3.42
N GLY A 119 14.94 10.30 2.65
CA GLY A 119 15.70 10.29 1.40
C GLY A 119 14.98 9.60 0.23
N PHE A 120 13.80 9.03 0.48
CA PHE A 120 12.98 8.40 -0.55
C PHE A 120 11.56 8.97 -0.59
N VAL A 121 10.74 8.72 0.42
CA VAL A 121 9.37 9.27 0.48
C VAL A 121 9.40 10.73 0.88
N ILE A 122 10.20 11.10 1.86
CA ILE A 122 10.38 12.46 2.34
C ILE A 122 11.86 12.87 2.24
N PRO A 123 12.20 14.12 1.90
CA PRO A 123 13.58 14.62 1.95
C PRO A 123 14.25 14.34 3.30
N GLU A 124 15.53 13.99 3.29
CA GLU A 124 16.24 13.50 4.48
C GLU A 124 16.36 14.58 5.57
N GLU A 125 16.45 15.84 5.17
CA GLU A 125 16.55 17.00 6.06
C GLU A 125 15.23 17.36 6.75
N GLN A 126 14.08 16.94 6.25
CA GLN A 126 12.76 17.24 6.82
C GLN A 126 12.48 16.36 8.04
N THR A 127 12.96 16.80 9.19
CA THR A 127 12.91 16.00 10.42
C THR A 127 12.01 16.59 11.51
N ALA A 128 11.73 17.90 11.45
CA ALA A 128 10.88 18.55 12.45
C ALA A 128 9.39 18.24 12.22
N PRO A 129 8.58 18.11 13.28
CA PRO A 129 7.16 17.81 13.17
C PRO A 129 6.37 18.73 12.24
N LYS A 130 6.68 20.04 12.26
CA LYS A 130 6.06 21.01 11.36
C LYS A 130 6.40 20.78 9.89
N GLU A 131 7.66 20.51 9.60
CA GLU A 131 8.12 20.21 8.22
C GLU A 131 7.44 18.96 7.69
N MET A 132 7.35 17.93 8.53
CA MET A 132 6.67 16.68 8.19
C MET A 132 5.17 16.89 7.95
N ALA A 133 4.50 17.66 8.79
CA ALA A 133 3.09 18.01 8.57
C ALA A 133 2.87 18.74 7.25
N LEU A 134 3.70 19.72 6.93
CA LEU A 134 3.64 20.44 5.67
C LEU A 134 3.94 19.54 4.46
N PHE A 135 4.86 18.60 4.59
CA PHE A 135 5.13 17.61 3.56
C PHE A 135 3.90 16.72 3.32
N LEU A 136 3.32 16.16 4.38
CA LEU A 136 2.12 15.32 4.31
C LEU A 136 0.96 16.03 3.59
N LEU A 137 0.70 17.29 3.94
CA LEU A 137 -0.35 18.08 3.28
C LEU A 137 -0.08 18.28 1.79
N LYS A 138 1.15 18.66 1.42
CA LYS A 138 1.55 18.86 0.03
C LYS A 138 1.52 17.55 -0.77
N SER A 139 2.00 16.48 -0.17
CA SER A 139 2.00 15.14 -0.79
C SER A 139 0.57 14.66 -1.03
N PHE A 140 -0.31 14.81 -0.04
CA PHE A 140 -1.72 14.49 -0.17
C PHE A 140 -2.39 15.28 -1.31
N GLU A 141 -2.20 16.60 -1.33
CA GLU A 141 -2.76 17.46 -2.37
C GLU A 141 -2.23 17.08 -3.77
N ALA A 142 -0.94 16.82 -3.89
CA ALA A 142 -0.31 16.42 -5.15
C ALA A 142 -0.86 15.08 -5.64
N LEU A 143 -1.03 14.10 -4.74
CA LEU A 143 -1.56 12.80 -5.09
C LEU A 143 -3.04 12.87 -5.53
N CYS A 144 -3.87 13.66 -4.82
CA CYS A 144 -5.26 13.89 -5.21
C CYS A 144 -5.42 14.56 -6.59
N LYS A 145 -4.45 15.36 -7.00
CA LYS A 145 -4.41 16.07 -8.30
C LYS A 145 -3.51 15.36 -9.33
N HIS A 146 -2.97 14.20 -9.00
CA HIS A 146 -2.02 13.51 -9.87
C HIS A 146 -2.64 13.16 -11.23
N PRO A 147 -1.95 13.39 -12.38
CA PRO A 147 -2.49 13.08 -13.71
C PRO A 147 -2.90 11.61 -13.89
N LYS A 148 -2.25 10.70 -13.20
CA LYS A 148 -2.50 9.25 -13.21
C LYS A 148 -3.36 8.79 -12.02
N ARG A 149 -4.15 9.67 -11.40
CA ARG A 149 -4.99 9.32 -10.24
C ARG A 149 -6.00 8.21 -10.52
N ASP A 150 -6.33 7.98 -11.78
CA ASP A 150 -7.27 6.94 -12.17
C ASP A 150 -6.65 5.53 -12.15
N LEU A 151 -5.34 5.40 -11.92
CA LEU A 151 -4.66 4.12 -11.74
C LEU A 151 -4.84 3.52 -10.33
N PHE A 152 -5.36 4.27 -9.36
CA PHE A 152 -5.58 3.79 -8.00
C PHE A 152 -6.97 4.18 -7.49
N VAL A 153 -7.54 3.35 -6.61
CA VAL A 153 -8.91 3.53 -6.13
C VAL A 153 -9.00 4.35 -4.85
N GLY A 154 -7.90 4.50 -4.12
CA GLY A 154 -7.90 5.23 -2.85
C GLY A 154 -6.54 5.37 -2.22
N LEU A 155 -6.51 6.14 -1.13
CA LEU A 155 -5.33 6.31 -0.28
C LEU A 155 -5.44 5.38 0.92
N CYS A 156 -4.34 4.72 1.27
CA CYS A 156 -4.23 3.99 2.52
C CYS A 156 -3.70 4.90 3.62
N HIS A 157 -4.17 4.70 4.86
CA HIS A 157 -3.80 5.41 6.09
C HIS A 157 -3.41 6.90 5.91
N PRO A 158 -4.24 7.72 5.23
CA PRO A 158 -3.85 9.09 4.88
C PRO A 158 -3.54 9.91 6.13
N MET A 159 -2.49 10.74 6.04
CA MET A 159 -2.02 11.63 7.11
C MET A 159 -1.47 10.94 8.36
N VAL A 160 -1.22 9.64 8.33
CA VAL A 160 -0.62 8.91 9.46
C VAL A 160 0.89 8.85 9.27
N PRO A 161 1.73 9.52 10.08
CA PRO A 161 3.18 9.38 10.01
C PRO A 161 3.58 7.94 10.39
N CYS A 162 3.59 7.04 9.40
CA CYS A 162 3.84 5.63 9.60
C CYS A 162 5.18 5.37 10.29
N CYS A 163 5.23 4.35 11.15
CA CYS A 163 6.44 3.89 11.87
C CYS A 163 7.14 4.95 12.74
N MET A 164 6.52 6.11 12.97
CA MET A 164 7.06 7.14 13.87
C MET A 164 6.58 6.92 15.31
N PRO A 165 7.38 7.30 16.34
CA PRO A 165 6.96 7.24 17.74
C PRO A 165 5.68 8.03 17.99
N TRP A 166 4.82 7.56 18.92
CA TRP A 166 3.52 8.17 19.22
C TRP A 166 3.62 9.65 19.63
N GLN A 167 4.62 9.99 20.47
CA GLN A 167 4.86 11.37 20.88
C GLN A 167 5.12 12.28 19.68
N PHE A 168 5.94 11.82 18.74
CA PHE A 168 6.25 12.55 17.52
C PHE A 168 5.02 12.68 16.61
N LYS A 169 4.21 11.63 16.46
CA LYS A 169 2.94 11.69 15.71
C LYS A 169 2.02 12.77 16.26
N ASN A 170 1.88 12.85 17.59
CA ASN A 170 1.05 13.86 18.23
C ASN A 170 1.55 15.28 17.97
N GLU A 171 2.87 15.49 17.89
CA GLU A 171 3.43 16.79 17.53
C GLU A 171 3.15 17.13 16.06
N VAL A 172 3.26 16.16 15.14
CA VAL A 172 2.91 16.38 13.73
C VAL A 172 1.42 16.73 13.59
N TYR A 173 0.53 16.03 14.27
CA TYR A 173 -0.91 16.28 14.20
C TYR A 173 -1.32 17.67 14.65
N ARG A 174 -0.60 18.30 15.59
CA ARG A 174 -0.84 19.70 15.99
C ARG A 174 -0.66 20.71 14.84
N TYR A 175 0.03 20.35 13.79
CA TYR A 175 0.23 21.20 12.62
C TYR A 175 -0.68 20.81 11.43
N LEU A 176 -1.45 19.71 11.56
CA LEU A 176 -2.43 19.28 10.57
C LEU A 176 -3.86 19.79 10.88
N THR A 177 -4.09 20.32 12.07
CA THR A 177 -5.34 20.92 12.54
C THR A 177 -5.29 22.45 12.48
#